data_b4be23ac89cae2cd296b5336311c8e52
#
_entry.id   b4be23ac89cae2cd296b5336311c8e52
#
_cell.length_a   1.000
_cell.length_b   1.000
_cell.length_c   1.000
_cell.angle_alpha   90.00
_cell.angle_beta   90.00
_cell.angle_gamma   90.00
#
_symmetry.space_group_name_H-M   'P 1'
#
loop_
_entity.id
_entity.type
_entity.pdbx_description
1 polymer ?
#
loop_
_entity_poly.entity_id
_entity_poly.type
_entity_poly.pdbx_seq_one_letter_code
_entity_poly.pdbx_strand_id
1 'polypeptide(L)'
;MDTGQQHISWFVVITRWGQWKKISERLTSLRIRHFIPSTYNTLVFFRTDKERALNLVNAGEVKGRFIVDHGTRSILEVPEKQMDAFIRVVTEYPDTPVTSEFPITKGTRVRVVRGPLKGIEGEVEETPNGVQLIVAIQSLICTRITIGREDVVAIDTP
;
A
#
# COMPACT_ATOMS: atom_id res chain seq x y z
N MET A 1 3.48 -25.35 22.50
CA MET A 1 2.76 -24.23 21.91
C MET A 1 3.67 -23.02 21.82
N ASP A 2 3.81 -22.50 20.70
CA ASP A 2 4.68 -21.36 20.49
C ASP A 2 3.88 -20.08 20.38
N THR A 3 3.97 -19.24 21.41
CA THR A 3 3.25 -17.99 21.46
C THR A 3 4.08 -16.81 20.99
N GLY A 4 5.37 -17.03 20.70
CA GLY A 4 6.25 -15.95 20.28
C GLY A 4 6.31 -15.74 18.78
N GLN A 5 5.62 -16.55 18.00
CA GLN A 5 5.76 -16.59 16.55
C GLN A 5 4.54 -16.04 15.83
N GLN A 6 3.90 -15.04 16.40
CA GLN A 6 2.77 -14.42 15.71
C GLN A 6 3.26 -13.73 14.44
N HIS A 7 2.60 -14.06 13.33
CA HIS A 7 2.92 -13.48 12.04
C HIS A 7 2.37 -12.07 11.95
N ILE A 8 3.26 -11.10 11.76
CA ILE A 8 2.89 -9.69 11.62
C ILE A 8 2.74 -9.39 10.14
N SER A 9 1.62 -8.79 9.79
CA SER A 9 1.30 -8.44 8.40
C SER A 9 0.59 -7.10 8.33
N TRP A 10 0.51 -6.57 7.12
CA TRP A 10 -0.31 -5.40 6.83
C TRP A 10 -1.71 -5.85 6.44
N PHE A 11 -2.69 -5.35 7.16
CA PHE A 11 -4.10 -5.55 6.86
C PHE A 11 -4.71 -4.24 6.37
N VAL A 12 -5.83 -4.33 5.67
CA VAL A 12 -6.49 -3.15 5.16
C VAL A 12 -7.98 -3.24 5.38
N VAL A 13 -8.56 -2.13 5.84
CA VAL A 13 -10.01 -1.99 6.00
C VAL A 13 -10.50 -0.84 5.15
N ILE A 14 -11.73 -0.99 4.66
CA ILE A 14 -12.48 0.10 4.05
C ILE A 14 -13.32 0.71 5.15
N THR A 15 -13.17 2.01 5.34
CA THR A 15 -13.95 2.74 6.34
C THR A 15 -14.81 3.80 5.65
N ARG A 16 -15.70 4.42 6.41
CA ARG A 16 -16.54 5.50 5.90
C ARG A 16 -15.74 6.79 5.82
N TRP A 17 -16.18 7.66 4.95
CA TRP A 17 -15.62 8.98 4.82
C TRP A 17 -15.58 9.70 6.18
N GLY A 18 -14.44 10.30 6.49
CA GLY A 18 -14.28 11.07 7.71
C GLY A 18 -13.91 10.28 8.96
N GLN A 19 -13.88 8.94 8.89
CA GLN A 19 -13.53 8.11 10.05
C GLN A 19 -12.04 7.94 10.26
N TRP A 20 -11.24 8.24 9.26
CA TRP A 20 -9.80 7.96 9.27
C TRP A 20 -9.07 8.59 10.46
N LYS A 21 -9.49 9.79 10.87
CA LYS A 21 -8.79 10.52 11.94
C LYS A 21 -8.92 9.82 13.28
N LYS A 22 -10.13 9.38 13.63
CA LYS A 22 -10.36 8.65 14.88
C LYS A 22 -9.64 7.32 14.88
N ILE A 23 -9.64 6.64 13.74
CA ILE A 23 -8.94 5.36 13.59
C ILE A 23 -7.45 5.57 13.76
N SER A 24 -6.89 6.60 13.12
CA SER A 24 -5.46 6.92 13.24
C SER A 24 -5.08 7.22 14.69
N GLU A 25 -5.87 8.01 15.38
CA GLU A 25 -5.63 8.32 16.79
C GLU A 25 -5.63 7.06 17.64
N ARG A 26 -6.59 6.17 17.40
CA ARG A 26 -6.67 4.92 18.16
C ARG A 26 -5.47 4.00 17.89
N LEU A 27 -5.11 3.82 16.62
CA LEU A 27 -3.97 3.00 16.25
C LEU A 27 -2.66 3.58 16.83
N THR A 28 -2.54 4.90 16.83
CA THR A 28 -1.38 5.55 17.43
C THR A 28 -1.32 5.28 18.93
N SER A 29 -2.45 5.36 19.63
CA SER A 29 -2.50 5.09 21.06
C SER A 29 -2.14 3.65 21.40
N LEU A 30 -2.43 2.72 20.50
CA LEU A 30 -2.09 1.32 20.64
C LEU A 30 -0.68 0.98 20.13
N ARG A 31 0.04 1.98 19.63
CA ARG A 31 1.38 1.82 19.05
C ARG A 31 1.40 0.84 17.89
N ILE A 32 0.35 0.87 17.09
CA ILE A 32 0.26 0.06 15.87
C ILE A 32 0.65 0.92 14.68
N ARG A 33 1.64 0.45 13.93
CA ARG A 33 2.06 1.14 12.71
C ARG A 33 0.92 1.09 11.70
N HIS A 34 0.62 2.24 11.08
CA HIS A 34 -0.47 2.32 10.12
C HIS A 34 -0.16 3.36 9.05
N PHE A 35 -0.90 3.25 7.96
CA PHE A 35 -0.77 4.16 6.83
C PHE A 35 -2.15 4.43 6.26
N ILE A 36 -2.46 5.70 6.09
CA ILE A 36 -3.74 6.14 5.50
C ILE A 36 -3.39 7.13 4.40
N PRO A 37 -3.63 6.79 3.13
CA PRO A 37 -3.32 7.73 2.04
C PRO A 37 -4.12 9.01 2.18
N SER A 38 -3.46 10.17 2.12
CA SER A 38 -4.12 11.46 2.33
C SER A 38 -5.20 11.74 1.28
N THR A 39 -5.00 11.26 0.05
CA THR A 39 -5.96 11.47 -1.04
C THR A 39 -6.89 10.28 -1.24
N TYR A 40 -6.80 9.26 -0.38
CA TYR A 40 -7.67 8.07 -0.47
C TYR A 40 -7.90 7.52 0.94
N ASN A 41 -8.46 8.35 1.81
CA ASN A 41 -8.46 8.10 3.26
C ASN A 41 -9.64 7.25 3.75
N THR A 42 -10.34 6.58 2.84
CA THR A 42 -11.28 5.53 3.19
C THR A 42 -10.62 4.16 3.27
N LEU A 43 -9.33 4.09 2.93
CA LEU A 43 -8.53 2.88 3.12
C LEU A 43 -7.56 3.10 4.27
N VAL A 44 -7.61 2.20 5.24
CA VAL A 44 -6.71 2.22 6.40
C VAL A 44 -5.89 0.95 6.40
N PHE A 45 -4.58 1.11 6.29
CA PHE A 45 -3.63 0.00 6.34
C PHE A 45 -2.99 -0.01 7.73
N PHE A 46 -2.96 -1.17 8.37
CA PHE A 46 -2.32 -1.27 9.68
C PHE A 46 -1.58 -2.60 9.83
N ARG A 47 -0.51 -2.57 10.61
CA ARG A 47 0.45 -3.66 10.69
C ARG A 47 0.42 -4.29 12.07
N THR A 48 -0.06 -5.52 12.14
CA THR A 48 -0.16 -6.27 13.40
C THR A 48 -0.35 -7.75 13.07
N ASP A 49 -0.53 -8.58 14.09
CA ASP A 49 -0.92 -9.98 13.87
C ASP A 49 -2.41 -10.08 13.52
N LYS A 50 -2.77 -11.17 12.88
CA LYS A 50 -4.14 -11.36 12.37
C LYS A 50 -5.18 -11.37 13.48
N GLU A 51 -4.86 -12.04 14.59
CA GLU A 51 -5.80 -12.13 15.71
C GLU A 51 -6.12 -10.74 16.26
N ARG A 52 -5.10 -9.93 16.45
CA ARG A 52 -5.29 -8.57 16.93
C ARG A 52 -6.06 -7.71 15.93
N ALA A 53 -5.76 -7.87 14.63
CA ALA A 53 -6.47 -7.15 13.58
C ALA A 53 -7.96 -7.48 13.62
N LEU A 54 -8.32 -8.76 13.69
CA LEU A 54 -9.70 -9.19 13.78
C LEU A 54 -10.39 -8.64 15.03
N ASN A 55 -9.71 -8.67 16.18
CA ASN A 55 -10.27 -8.18 17.42
C ASN A 55 -10.53 -6.67 17.38
N LEU A 56 -9.64 -5.90 16.80
CA LEU A 56 -9.80 -4.45 16.69
C LEU A 56 -11.02 -4.07 15.84
N VAL A 57 -11.22 -4.78 14.75
CA VAL A 57 -12.37 -4.50 13.87
C VAL A 57 -13.67 -5.02 14.51
N ASN A 58 -13.64 -6.22 15.09
CA ASN A 58 -14.83 -6.79 15.71
C ASN A 58 -15.29 -5.99 16.94
N ALA A 59 -14.35 -5.41 17.67
CA ALA A 59 -14.69 -4.57 18.83
C ALA A 59 -15.09 -3.15 18.44
N GLY A 60 -15.02 -2.81 17.16
CA GLY A 60 -15.36 -1.46 16.70
C GLY A 60 -14.29 -0.41 16.97
N GLU A 61 -13.10 -0.81 17.38
CA GLU A 61 -12.00 0.13 17.60
C GLU A 61 -11.41 0.63 16.28
N VAL A 62 -11.38 -0.23 15.27
CA VAL A 62 -11.11 0.16 13.90
C VAL A 62 -12.41 -0.03 13.13
N LYS A 63 -13.12 1.05 12.88
CA LYS A 63 -14.42 0.99 12.23
C LYS A 63 -14.27 0.82 10.73
N GLY A 64 -14.66 -0.35 10.24
CA GLY A 64 -14.55 -0.66 8.83
C GLY A 64 -14.73 -2.14 8.60
N ARG A 65 -14.49 -2.55 7.38
CA ARG A 65 -14.52 -3.97 7.03
C ARG A 65 -13.27 -4.32 6.26
N PHE A 66 -12.80 -5.53 6.47
CA PHE A 66 -11.63 -6.02 5.76
C PHE A 66 -11.94 -6.23 4.28
N ILE A 67 -10.91 -6.07 3.47
CA ILE A 67 -10.96 -6.47 2.07
C ILE A 67 -10.63 -7.96 2.03
N VAL A 68 -11.41 -8.72 1.26
CA VAL A 68 -11.21 -10.15 1.10
C VAL A 68 -10.33 -10.40 -0.12
N ASP A 69 -9.33 -11.24 0.06
CA ASP A 69 -8.51 -11.72 -1.05
C ASP A 69 -9.27 -12.83 -1.76
N HIS A 70 -9.66 -12.60 -3.00
CA HIS A 70 -10.47 -13.57 -3.76
C HIS A 70 -9.71 -14.87 -4.05
N GLY A 71 -8.39 -14.81 -4.11
CA GLY A 71 -7.58 -16.00 -4.34
C GLY A 71 -7.56 -16.94 -3.14
N THR A 72 -7.39 -16.40 -1.94
CA THR A 72 -7.31 -17.20 -0.71
C THR A 72 -8.64 -17.31 0.02
N ARG A 73 -9.62 -16.47 -0.32
CA ARG A 73 -10.90 -16.32 0.37
C ARG A 73 -10.75 -15.93 1.84
N SER A 74 -9.62 -15.31 2.15
CA SER A 74 -9.34 -14.81 3.49
C SER A 74 -9.17 -13.30 3.43
N ILE A 75 -9.05 -12.65 4.58
CA ILE A 75 -8.78 -11.22 4.61
C ILE A 75 -7.44 -10.94 3.93
N LEU A 76 -7.39 -9.85 3.19
CA LEU A 76 -6.21 -9.49 2.43
C LEU A 76 -5.05 -9.13 3.35
N GLU A 77 -3.88 -9.71 3.08
CA GLU A 77 -2.62 -9.33 3.69
C GLU A 77 -1.75 -8.73 2.60
N VAL A 78 -1.30 -7.51 2.82
CA VAL A 78 -0.48 -6.82 1.83
C VAL A 78 0.99 -7.13 2.07
N PRO A 79 1.74 -7.54 1.05
CA PRO A 79 3.17 -7.81 1.22
C PRO A 79 3.92 -6.59 1.75
N GLU A 80 4.81 -6.82 2.69
CA GLU A 80 5.63 -5.80 3.32
C GLU A 80 6.35 -4.92 2.28
N LYS A 81 6.89 -5.55 1.26
CA LYS A 81 7.63 -4.85 0.21
C LYS A 81 6.76 -3.85 -0.55
N GLN A 82 5.50 -4.21 -0.81
CA GLN A 82 4.58 -3.29 -1.49
C GLN A 82 4.25 -2.09 -0.60
N MET A 83 4.01 -2.33 0.68
CA MET A 83 3.72 -1.24 1.61
C MET A 83 4.91 -0.29 1.75
N ASP A 84 6.11 -0.85 1.93
CA ASP A 84 7.31 -0.04 2.07
C ASP A 84 7.55 0.82 0.83
N ALA A 85 7.39 0.25 -0.35
CA ALA A 85 7.58 0.97 -1.61
C ALA A 85 6.56 2.11 -1.75
N PHE A 86 5.29 1.81 -1.51
CA PHE A 86 4.22 2.79 -1.66
C PHE A 86 4.36 3.94 -0.67
N ILE A 87 4.61 3.63 0.60
CA ILE A 87 4.80 4.64 1.65
C ILE A 87 5.98 5.53 1.31
N ARG A 88 7.07 4.93 0.81
CA ARG A 88 8.26 5.69 0.43
C ARG A 88 7.97 6.68 -0.70
N VAL A 89 7.20 6.26 -1.71
CA VAL A 89 6.84 7.15 -2.82
C VAL A 89 6.02 8.34 -2.33
N VAL A 90 4.98 8.08 -1.54
CA VAL A 90 4.11 9.18 -1.08
C VAL A 90 4.79 10.06 -0.03
N THR A 91 5.79 9.54 0.67
CA THR A 91 6.58 10.34 1.61
C THR A 91 7.54 11.27 0.87
N GLU A 92 8.20 10.76 -0.18
CA GLU A 92 9.12 11.57 -0.98
C GLU A 92 8.38 12.56 -1.88
N TYR A 93 7.20 12.18 -2.36
CA TYR A 93 6.40 12.99 -3.28
C TYR A 93 4.98 13.14 -2.74
N PRO A 94 4.80 13.96 -1.68
CA PRO A 94 3.51 14.02 -0.97
C PRO A 94 2.35 14.57 -1.78
N ASP A 95 2.63 15.26 -2.87
CA ASP A 95 1.57 15.81 -3.73
C ASP A 95 1.10 14.82 -4.79
N THR A 96 1.68 13.62 -4.81
CA THR A 96 1.32 12.62 -5.81
C THR A 96 -0.06 12.03 -5.50
N PRO A 97 -1.00 12.09 -6.44
CA PRO A 97 -2.33 11.54 -6.20
C PRO A 97 -2.32 10.02 -6.07
N VAL A 98 -3.16 9.52 -5.19
CA VAL A 98 -3.42 8.09 -5.05
C VAL A 98 -4.78 7.83 -5.70
N THR A 99 -4.85 6.81 -6.55
CA THR A 99 -6.06 6.50 -7.31
C THR A 99 -6.31 4.99 -7.33
N SER A 100 -7.57 4.63 -7.55
CA SER A 100 -7.95 3.25 -7.81
C SER A 100 -8.01 2.94 -9.30
N GLU A 101 -7.69 3.91 -10.14
CA GLU A 101 -7.66 3.73 -11.59
C GLU A 101 -6.30 3.24 -12.04
N PHE A 102 -6.28 2.06 -12.63
CA PHE A 102 -5.06 1.41 -13.11
C PHE A 102 -4.95 1.51 -14.63
N PRO A 103 -3.72 1.44 -15.17
CA PRO A 103 -3.56 1.37 -16.62
C PRO A 103 -4.26 0.14 -17.19
N ILE A 104 -4.87 0.31 -18.35
CA ILE A 104 -5.53 -0.79 -19.06
C ILE A 104 -4.50 -1.79 -19.56
N THR A 105 -3.37 -1.27 -20.05
CA THR A 105 -2.28 -2.09 -20.59
C THR A 105 -1.20 -2.26 -19.53
N LYS A 106 -0.76 -3.50 -19.33
CA LYS A 106 0.32 -3.79 -18.40
C LYS A 106 1.64 -3.23 -18.93
N GLY A 107 2.35 -2.52 -18.07
CA GLY A 107 3.65 -1.93 -18.42
C GLY A 107 4.81 -2.88 -18.19
N THR A 108 6.02 -2.38 -18.46
CA THR A 108 7.25 -3.12 -18.21
C THR A 108 7.61 -3.03 -16.74
N ARG A 109 7.93 -4.17 -16.14
CA ARG A 109 8.37 -4.22 -14.76
C ARG A 109 9.80 -3.74 -14.62
N VAL A 110 10.05 -2.85 -13.68
CA VAL A 110 11.36 -2.21 -13.49
C VAL A 110 11.75 -2.09 -12.03
N ARG A 111 13.03 -1.85 -11.81
CA ARG A 111 13.58 -1.44 -10.51
C ARG A 111 14.25 -0.10 -10.67
N VAL A 112 14.03 0.78 -9.70
CA VAL A 112 14.69 2.08 -9.66
C VAL A 112 16.12 1.87 -9.15
N VAL A 113 17.11 2.41 -9.89
CA VAL A 113 18.52 2.22 -9.58
C VAL A 113 19.22 3.49 -9.10
N ARG A 114 18.56 4.64 -9.17
CA ARG A 114 19.11 5.93 -8.74
C ARG A 114 18.04 6.79 -8.08
N GLY A 115 18.50 7.72 -7.26
CA GLY A 115 17.65 8.74 -6.67
C GLY A 115 16.96 8.30 -5.40
N PRO A 116 16.02 9.11 -4.91
CA PRO A 116 15.36 8.88 -3.63
C PRO A 116 14.56 7.57 -3.57
N LEU A 117 14.15 7.03 -4.73
CA LEU A 117 13.36 5.82 -4.79
C LEU A 117 14.17 4.58 -5.15
N LYS A 118 15.51 4.68 -5.06
CA LYS A 118 16.39 3.55 -5.37
C LYS A 118 15.95 2.28 -4.64
N GLY A 119 15.84 1.18 -5.39
CA GLY A 119 15.43 -0.12 -4.86
C GLY A 119 13.95 -0.43 -5.01
N ILE A 120 13.13 0.57 -5.29
CA ILE A 120 11.70 0.36 -5.47
C ILE A 120 11.43 -0.31 -6.81
N GLU A 121 10.48 -1.24 -6.81
CA GLU A 121 10.04 -1.93 -8.02
C GLU A 121 8.61 -1.51 -8.36
N GLY A 122 8.34 -1.41 -9.64
CA GLY A 122 7.03 -1.07 -10.15
C GLY A 122 6.95 -1.32 -11.64
N GLU A 123 5.96 -0.74 -12.28
CA GLU A 123 5.81 -0.82 -13.73
C GLU A 123 6.00 0.56 -14.33
N VAL A 124 6.58 0.62 -15.51
CA VAL A 124 6.68 1.88 -16.23
C VAL A 124 5.67 1.91 -17.36
N GLU A 125 5.08 3.09 -17.54
CA GLU A 125 4.18 3.39 -18.64
C GLU A 125 4.78 4.55 -19.42
N GLU A 126 4.85 4.42 -20.73
CA GLU A 126 5.31 5.50 -21.57
C GLU A 126 4.15 6.43 -21.89
N THR A 127 4.40 7.71 -21.75
CA THR A 127 3.42 8.76 -22.05
C THR A 127 4.07 9.74 -23.02
N PRO A 128 3.27 10.59 -23.70
CA PRO A 128 3.84 11.62 -24.56
C PRO A 128 4.84 12.53 -23.86
N ASN A 129 4.71 12.67 -22.55
CA ASN A 129 5.56 13.55 -21.74
C ASN A 129 6.71 12.83 -21.04
N GLY A 130 6.94 11.56 -21.34
CA GLY A 130 8.03 10.81 -20.74
C GLY A 130 7.59 9.48 -20.15
N VAL A 131 8.34 9.01 -19.17
CA VAL A 131 8.10 7.73 -18.53
C VAL A 131 7.52 7.95 -17.15
N GLN A 132 6.48 7.22 -16.81
CA GLN A 132 5.91 7.24 -15.47
C GLN A 132 6.11 5.91 -14.79
N LEU A 133 6.53 5.96 -13.54
CA LEU A 133 6.62 4.79 -12.67
C LEU A 133 5.29 4.64 -11.94
N ILE A 134 4.72 3.45 -12.00
CA ILE A 134 3.48 3.11 -11.32
C ILE A 134 3.82 2.20 -10.17
N VAL A 135 3.48 2.62 -8.96
CA VAL A 135 3.68 1.82 -7.75
C VAL A 135 2.30 1.52 -7.17
N ALA A 136 2.04 0.27 -6.89
CA ALA A 136 0.71 -0.19 -6.51
C ALA A 136 0.72 -0.97 -5.21
N ILE A 137 -0.39 -0.92 -4.49
CA ILE A 137 -0.70 -1.84 -3.40
C ILE A 137 -1.76 -2.79 -3.94
N GLN A 138 -1.36 -4.01 -4.29
CA GLN A 138 -2.23 -5.00 -4.90
C GLN A 138 -2.97 -4.40 -6.10
N SER A 139 -4.24 -4.70 -6.26
CA SER A 139 -5.11 -4.07 -7.27
C SER A 139 -6.04 -3.04 -6.64
N LEU A 140 -5.68 -2.52 -5.48
CA LEU A 140 -6.52 -1.58 -4.74
C LEU A 140 -6.28 -0.14 -5.15
N ILE A 141 -5.05 0.31 -5.04
CA ILE A 141 -4.64 1.68 -5.31
C ILE A 141 -3.27 1.70 -5.94
N CYS A 142 -3.01 2.77 -6.66
CA CYS A 142 -1.69 3.02 -7.22
C CYS A 142 -1.38 4.50 -7.23
N THR A 143 -0.13 4.81 -7.46
CA THR A 143 0.33 6.19 -7.67
C THR A 143 1.28 6.19 -8.86
N ARG A 144 1.37 7.33 -9.52
CA ARG A 144 2.21 7.50 -10.71
C ARG A 144 3.15 8.67 -10.50
N ILE A 145 4.42 8.47 -10.78
CA ILE A 145 5.41 9.54 -10.72
C ILE A 145 6.23 9.56 -12.00
N THR A 146 6.61 10.75 -12.43
CA THR A 146 7.50 10.90 -13.56
C THR A 146 8.90 10.49 -13.14
N ILE A 147 9.57 9.67 -13.96
CA ILE A 147 10.90 9.17 -13.65
C ILE A 147 11.75 9.20 -14.93
N GLY A 148 13.08 9.35 -14.76
CA GLY A 148 13.99 9.30 -15.89
C GLY A 148 14.22 7.88 -16.37
N ARG A 149 14.31 7.67 -17.68
CA ARG A 149 14.56 6.34 -18.24
C ARG A 149 15.85 5.74 -17.74
N GLU A 150 16.85 6.58 -17.50
CA GLU A 150 18.17 6.16 -17.00
C GLU A 150 18.14 5.76 -15.52
N ASP A 151 17.07 6.07 -14.81
CA ASP A 151 16.96 5.80 -13.39
C ASP A 151 16.32 4.44 -13.09
N VAL A 152 15.89 3.73 -14.13
CA VAL A 152 15.24 2.42 -13.98
C VAL A 152 15.89 1.37 -14.88
N VAL A 153 15.80 0.11 -14.46
CA VAL A 153 16.21 -1.03 -15.26
C VAL A 153 15.07 -2.04 -15.29
N ALA A 154 14.89 -2.65 -16.45
CA ALA A 154 13.89 -3.71 -16.60
C ALA A 154 14.29 -4.92 -15.76
N ILE A 155 13.31 -5.54 -15.11
CA ILE A 155 13.54 -6.76 -14.33
C ILE A 155 12.59 -7.84 -14.80
N ASP A 156 13.04 -9.09 -14.68
CA ASP A 156 12.19 -10.20 -15.03
C ASP A 156 11.13 -10.41 -13.97
N THR A 157 9.92 -10.72 -14.43
CA THR A 157 8.84 -11.07 -13.52
C THR A 157 8.90 -12.57 -13.27
N PRO A 158 8.92 -13.01 -12.01
CA PRO A 158 8.92 -14.44 -11.71
C PRO A 158 7.68 -15.13 -12.25
#